data_b2021994a013b5a59269d37c1ffa7e0f
#
_entry.id   b2021994a013b5a59269d37c1ffa7e0f
#
_cell.length_a   1.000
_cell.length_b   1.000
_cell.length_c   1.000
_cell.angle_alpha   90.00
_cell.angle_beta   90.00
_cell.angle_gamma   90.00
#
_symmetry.space_group_name_H-M   'P 1'
#
loop_
_entity.id
_entity.type
_entity.pdbx_description
1 polymer ?
#
loop_
_entity_poly.entity_id
_entity_poly.type
_entity_poly.pdbx_seq_one_letter_code
_entity_poly.pdbx_strand_id
1 'polypeptide(L)'
;MHDLRYVFSYLKSCRRDLIAAIVLVFVECVFEMLIPLLMTDIVDVGVANRDLPFLFRQGLLMAGCAVLALITGLLYARYAARASNGFGAQLRRAEYQCVQAYSFSNLDHFSAPSLITRMTTDVTVMQNAVNGGLRPLVRGPVMLVLGVGLAFVLNARLALVFVVCAPVLGTALALIVRKVGPLYHRQQAAVDHVNGRVQESLTAIRVIKAFVRGEYETEQFDTVNDELAGASRSTFRYAVLNLPAFQAVMYTAVVCIMWYGGQFILAGGMTVGELTAFLSYVLQIMNSMMMISNVFLLLTRSLASAKRIREVLEETPALSSPDSPITNVADGSVDFEDVSFKYWKDAKKDALSHVSLHIPAGSTVGILGGTGSAKSTLVQLIPRLYDATGGTVRVGGRDVRDYALPVLRDAVSMVLQKNLLFTGTVRDNLLWGNPQANDAELWDACRKACADEFLEQMPDGLDTDLGQGGVNISGGQKQRLCIARALLKRPRVLIFDGSTSAVDTATEAKIRRALAGLTDVTKIIIAQRVTSVMEADQILILDDGKIHAAGTHEELLRNDPIYREIFDSQMKGGNQHGEAV
;
A
#
# COMPACT_ATOMS: atom_id res chain seq x y z
N MET A 1 7.67 10.66 15.62
CA MET A 1 8.64 11.66 15.12
C MET A 1 9.79 11.04 14.31
N HIS A 2 10.34 9.89 14.73
CA HIS A 2 11.38 9.17 13.99
C HIS A 2 10.89 8.74 12.60
N ASP A 3 9.68 8.18 12.50
CA ASP A 3 9.07 7.70 11.24
C ASP A 3 8.88 8.83 10.22
N LEU A 4 8.38 9.99 10.69
CA LEU A 4 8.26 11.17 9.82
C LEU A 4 9.62 11.63 9.28
N ARG A 5 10.65 11.65 10.14
CA ARG A 5 12.01 12.04 9.71
C ARG A 5 12.57 11.09 8.66
N TYR A 6 12.32 9.79 8.83
CA TYR A 6 12.71 8.76 7.88
C TYR A 6 12.03 8.97 6.52
N VAL A 7 10.70 9.07 6.50
CA VAL A 7 9.93 9.26 5.28
C VAL A 7 10.27 10.60 4.61
N PHE A 8 10.38 11.68 5.36
CA PHE A 8 10.79 12.99 4.82
C PHE A 8 12.25 13.02 4.31
N SER A 9 13.07 12.02 4.60
CA SER A 9 14.39 11.93 3.99
C SER A 9 14.34 11.80 2.47
N TYR A 10 13.24 11.24 1.92
CA TYR A 10 13.00 11.14 0.49
C TYR A 10 12.74 12.50 -0.21
N LEU A 11 12.44 13.58 0.56
CA LEU A 11 12.40 14.94 0.05
C LEU A 11 13.77 15.46 -0.44
N LYS A 12 14.87 14.80 -0.04
CA LYS A 12 16.21 15.19 -0.50
C LYS A 12 16.36 15.20 -2.02
N SER A 13 15.61 14.34 -2.72
CA SER A 13 15.58 14.31 -4.19
C SER A 13 14.93 15.56 -4.81
N CYS A 14 13.99 16.20 -4.07
CA CYS A 14 13.26 17.40 -4.49
C CYS A 14 13.74 18.67 -3.76
N ARG A 15 14.95 18.65 -3.18
CA ARG A 15 15.46 19.73 -2.30
C ARG A 15 15.49 21.11 -2.97
N ARG A 16 15.76 21.18 -4.28
CA ARG A 16 15.80 22.45 -5.02
C ARG A 16 14.43 23.13 -5.05
N ASP A 17 13.39 22.36 -5.40
CA ASP A 17 12.02 22.87 -5.44
C ASP A 17 11.52 23.22 -4.04
N LEU A 18 11.89 22.41 -3.02
CA LEU A 18 11.55 22.67 -1.62
C LEU A 18 12.19 23.98 -1.11
N ILE A 19 13.48 24.18 -1.36
CA ILE A 19 14.20 25.41 -0.95
C ILE A 19 13.60 26.63 -1.69
N ALA A 20 13.34 26.51 -3.00
CA ALA A 20 12.70 27.56 -3.77
C ALA A 20 11.33 27.92 -3.20
N ALA A 21 10.50 26.94 -2.85
CA ALA A 21 9.22 27.18 -2.22
C ALA A 21 9.34 27.91 -0.87
N ILE A 22 10.28 27.49 -0.01
CA ILE A 22 10.52 28.14 1.30
C ILE A 22 10.94 29.61 1.13
N VAL A 23 11.88 29.87 0.23
CA VAL A 23 12.36 31.24 -0.06
C VAL A 23 11.23 32.11 -0.60
N LEU A 24 10.44 31.58 -1.52
CA LEU A 24 9.31 32.33 -2.11
C LEU A 24 8.24 32.69 -1.08
N VAL A 25 7.89 31.79 -0.13
CA VAL A 25 6.99 32.10 0.98
C VAL A 25 7.58 33.18 1.89
N PHE A 26 8.88 33.10 2.18
CA PHE A 26 9.55 34.13 2.99
C PHE A 26 9.46 35.51 2.30
N VAL A 27 9.78 35.59 1.03
CA VAL A 27 9.70 36.84 0.23
C VAL A 27 8.26 37.35 0.15
N GLU A 28 7.27 36.46 -0.08
CA GLU A 28 5.86 36.79 -0.02
C GLU A 28 5.49 37.44 1.31
N CYS A 29 5.90 36.85 2.44
CA CYS A 29 5.63 37.39 3.77
C CYS A 29 6.23 38.79 3.97
N VAL A 30 7.45 39.03 3.46
CA VAL A 30 8.09 40.35 3.55
C VAL A 30 7.27 41.41 2.80
N PHE A 31 6.85 41.13 1.56
CA PHE A 31 6.02 42.07 0.81
C PHE A 31 4.68 42.34 1.48
N GLU A 32 4.02 41.31 2.00
CA GLU A 32 2.74 41.49 2.73
C GLU A 32 2.91 42.31 4.01
N MET A 33 4.04 42.17 4.73
CA MET A 33 4.31 42.94 5.94
C MET A 33 4.69 44.40 5.67
N LEU A 34 5.19 44.72 4.48
CA LEU A 34 5.49 46.10 4.07
C LEU A 34 4.20 46.94 3.76
N ILE A 35 3.10 46.27 3.34
CA ILE A 35 1.88 46.97 2.96
C ILE A 35 1.31 47.83 4.12
N PRO A 36 1.14 47.32 5.37
CA PRO A 36 0.68 48.15 6.49
C PRO A 36 1.66 49.29 6.84
N LEU A 37 2.96 49.07 6.65
CA LEU A 37 3.96 50.12 6.90
C LEU A 37 3.83 51.27 5.90
N LEU A 38 3.68 50.96 4.60
CA LEU A 38 3.43 51.97 3.56
C LEU A 38 2.10 52.69 3.76
N MET A 39 1.09 52.02 4.33
CA MET A 39 -0.18 52.64 4.70
C MET A 39 -0.03 53.67 5.79
N THR A 40 0.91 53.49 6.73
CA THR A 40 1.23 54.52 7.74
C THR A 40 1.64 55.81 7.07
N ASP A 41 2.58 55.79 6.12
CA ASP A 41 3.05 56.95 5.39
C ASP A 41 1.92 57.65 4.60
N ILE A 42 1.03 56.86 4.00
CA ILE A 42 -0.14 57.39 3.27
C ILE A 42 -1.02 58.23 4.19
N VAL A 43 -1.31 57.71 5.39
CA VAL A 43 -2.21 58.37 6.35
C VAL A 43 -1.52 59.57 6.99
N ASP A 44 -0.30 59.41 7.49
CA ASP A 44 0.37 60.40 8.32
C ASP A 44 1.02 61.53 7.55
N VAL A 45 1.45 61.28 6.30
CA VAL A 45 2.13 62.29 5.48
C VAL A 45 1.21 62.72 4.33
N GLY A 46 0.73 61.74 3.54
CA GLY A 46 -0.02 62.04 2.35
C GLY A 46 -1.38 62.71 2.60
N VAL A 47 -2.20 62.09 3.49
CA VAL A 47 -3.54 62.62 3.80
C VAL A 47 -3.44 63.87 4.68
N ALA A 48 -2.56 63.88 5.70
CA ALA A 48 -2.37 64.97 6.61
C ALA A 48 -1.95 66.27 5.91
N ASN A 49 -1.03 66.14 4.90
CA ASN A 49 -0.51 67.27 4.13
C ASN A 49 -1.30 67.54 2.85
N ARG A 50 -2.33 66.72 2.52
CA ARG A 50 -3.09 66.76 1.27
C ARG A 50 -2.21 66.69 0.00
N ASP A 51 -1.09 65.93 0.07
CA ASP A 51 -0.11 65.78 -1.00
C ASP A 51 -0.54 64.63 -1.96
N LEU A 52 -1.27 64.95 -3.03
CA LEU A 52 -1.75 63.99 -4.03
C LEU A 52 -0.61 63.25 -4.76
N PRO A 53 0.50 63.93 -5.20
CA PRO A 53 1.64 63.25 -5.77
C PRO A 53 2.29 62.18 -4.84
N PHE A 54 2.42 62.50 -3.55
CA PHE A 54 2.92 61.55 -2.56
C PHE A 54 1.97 60.35 -2.39
N LEU A 55 0.66 60.60 -2.27
CA LEU A 55 -0.36 59.57 -2.17
C LEU A 55 -0.31 58.62 -3.36
N PHE A 56 -0.20 59.15 -4.58
CA PHE A 56 -0.13 58.36 -5.78
C PHE A 56 1.14 57.49 -5.82
N ARG A 57 2.29 58.03 -5.44
CA ARG A 57 3.58 57.31 -5.38
C ARG A 57 3.54 56.16 -4.36
N GLN A 58 3.05 56.41 -3.15
CA GLN A 58 2.94 55.38 -2.13
C GLN A 58 1.89 54.33 -2.45
N GLY A 59 0.75 54.74 -3.01
CA GLY A 59 -0.26 53.83 -3.56
C GLY A 59 0.29 52.89 -4.64
N LEU A 60 1.13 53.44 -5.53
CA LEU A 60 1.79 52.64 -6.58
C LEU A 60 2.79 51.65 -5.97
N LEU A 61 3.56 52.05 -4.93
CA LEU A 61 4.45 51.15 -4.20
C LEU A 61 3.68 50.03 -3.48
N MET A 62 2.56 50.35 -2.82
CA MET A 62 1.70 49.34 -2.21
C MET A 62 1.16 48.33 -3.25
N ALA A 63 0.66 48.87 -4.40
CA ALA A 63 0.22 48.00 -5.48
C ALA A 63 1.37 47.12 -6.01
N GLY A 64 2.57 47.68 -6.13
CA GLY A 64 3.78 46.93 -6.50
C GLY A 64 4.10 45.81 -5.52
N CYS A 65 4.05 46.06 -4.20
CA CYS A 65 4.23 45.05 -3.18
C CYS A 65 3.16 43.95 -3.26
N ALA A 66 1.88 44.32 -3.48
CA ALA A 66 0.80 43.36 -3.62
C ALA A 66 0.97 42.47 -4.87
N VAL A 67 1.39 43.05 -6.01
CA VAL A 67 1.69 42.30 -7.23
C VAL A 67 2.88 41.35 -7.04
N LEU A 68 3.93 41.81 -6.36
CA LEU A 68 5.10 40.96 -6.06
C LEU A 68 4.73 39.83 -5.09
N ALA A 69 3.90 40.09 -4.09
CA ALA A 69 3.37 39.07 -3.20
C ALA A 69 2.52 38.03 -3.96
N LEU A 70 1.70 38.49 -4.91
CA LEU A 70 0.92 37.59 -5.79
C LEU A 70 1.83 36.71 -6.65
N ILE A 71 2.83 37.30 -7.32
CA ILE A 71 3.76 36.56 -8.19
C ILE A 71 4.54 35.52 -7.36
N THR A 72 5.07 35.92 -6.21
CA THR A 72 5.82 35.00 -5.33
C THR A 72 4.91 33.89 -4.79
N GLY A 73 3.64 34.18 -4.46
CA GLY A 73 2.66 33.18 -4.05
C GLY A 73 2.31 32.19 -5.17
N LEU A 74 2.17 32.65 -6.42
CA LEU A 74 1.94 31.77 -7.57
C LEU A 74 3.15 30.88 -7.87
N LEU A 75 4.36 31.45 -7.82
CA LEU A 75 5.60 30.69 -7.98
C LEU A 75 5.76 29.66 -6.86
N TYR A 76 5.47 30.05 -5.59
CA TYR A 76 5.45 29.12 -4.47
C TYR A 76 4.55 27.91 -4.77
N ALA A 77 3.31 28.15 -5.19
CA ALA A 77 2.35 27.07 -5.46
C ALA A 77 2.90 26.07 -6.50
N ARG A 78 3.57 26.57 -7.54
CA ARG A 78 4.22 25.74 -8.55
C ARG A 78 5.36 24.89 -7.99
N TYR A 79 6.27 25.49 -7.21
CA TYR A 79 7.43 24.76 -6.64
C TYR A 79 6.99 23.80 -5.52
N ALA A 80 6.02 24.19 -4.70
CA ALA A 80 5.45 23.33 -3.67
C ALA A 80 4.76 22.09 -4.27
N ALA A 81 3.98 22.28 -5.35
CA ALA A 81 3.35 21.18 -6.06
C ALA A 81 4.38 20.23 -6.71
N ARG A 82 5.46 20.77 -7.30
CA ARG A 82 6.56 19.95 -7.84
C ARG A 82 7.27 19.16 -6.75
N ALA A 83 7.62 19.79 -5.63
CA ALA A 83 8.27 19.14 -4.51
C ALA A 83 7.39 18.03 -3.92
N SER A 84 6.09 18.30 -3.71
CA SER A 84 5.12 17.37 -3.16
C SER A 84 4.87 16.17 -4.11
N ASN A 85 4.62 16.43 -5.40
CA ASN A 85 4.38 15.36 -6.38
C ASN A 85 5.65 14.52 -6.61
N GLY A 86 6.81 15.16 -6.71
CA GLY A 86 8.10 14.47 -6.82
C GLY A 86 8.39 13.58 -5.60
N PHE A 87 8.09 14.07 -4.40
CA PHE A 87 8.19 13.31 -3.17
C PHE A 87 7.28 12.07 -3.18
N GLY A 88 5.99 12.24 -3.52
CA GLY A 88 5.06 11.11 -3.62
C GLY A 88 5.49 10.08 -4.66
N ALA A 89 6.00 10.54 -5.81
CA ALA A 89 6.52 9.63 -6.85
C ALA A 89 7.75 8.83 -6.37
N GLN A 90 8.65 9.46 -5.63
CA GLN A 90 9.82 8.78 -5.07
C GLN A 90 9.44 7.74 -4.00
N LEU A 91 8.49 8.07 -3.13
CA LEU A 91 7.99 7.11 -2.13
C LEU A 91 7.37 5.88 -2.80
N ARG A 92 6.44 6.10 -3.76
CA ARG A 92 5.80 4.98 -4.48
C ARG A 92 6.82 4.12 -5.20
N ARG A 93 7.84 4.74 -5.82
CA ARG A 93 8.92 3.99 -6.48
C ARG A 93 9.71 3.15 -5.47
N ALA A 94 10.08 3.74 -4.32
CA ALA A 94 10.84 3.03 -3.30
C ALA A 94 10.03 1.87 -2.71
N GLU A 95 8.76 2.10 -2.32
CA GLU A 95 7.88 1.05 -1.82
C GLU A 95 7.68 -0.07 -2.84
N TYR A 96 7.43 0.28 -4.11
CA TYR A 96 7.26 -0.71 -5.17
C TYR A 96 8.52 -1.56 -5.38
N GLN A 97 9.70 -0.95 -5.35
CA GLN A 97 10.97 -1.66 -5.43
C GLN A 97 11.18 -2.62 -4.25
N CYS A 98 10.83 -2.20 -3.02
CA CYS A 98 10.89 -3.07 -1.86
C CYS A 98 9.93 -4.26 -2.00
N VAL A 99 8.68 -4.00 -2.40
CA VAL A 99 7.67 -5.06 -2.58
C VAL A 99 8.08 -6.06 -3.67
N GLN A 100 8.71 -5.60 -4.77
CA GLN A 100 9.23 -6.49 -5.81
C GLN A 100 10.41 -7.36 -5.33
N ALA A 101 11.15 -6.89 -4.34
CA ALA A 101 12.26 -7.64 -3.74
C ALA A 101 11.80 -8.63 -2.64
N TYR A 102 10.57 -8.54 -2.17
CA TYR A 102 10.04 -9.37 -1.09
C TYR A 102 9.97 -10.84 -1.46
N SER A 103 10.20 -11.69 -0.47
CA SER A 103 9.90 -13.11 -0.52
C SER A 103 8.42 -13.38 -0.19
N PHE A 104 7.97 -14.61 -0.38
CA PHE A 104 6.61 -15.02 -0.03
C PHE A 104 6.32 -14.82 1.46
N SER A 105 7.28 -15.11 2.34
CA SER A 105 7.14 -14.90 3.78
C SER A 105 6.94 -13.43 4.16
N ASN A 106 7.56 -12.48 3.46
CA ASN A 106 7.29 -11.06 3.64
C ASN A 106 5.86 -10.70 3.17
N LEU A 107 5.42 -11.27 2.02
CA LEU A 107 4.07 -11.04 1.49
C LEU A 107 2.97 -11.66 2.36
N ASP A 108 3.26 -12.73 3.09
CA ASP A 108 2.33 -13.30 4.07
C ASP A 108 2.15 -12.37 5.29
N HIS A 109 3.19 -11.60 5.64
CA HIS A 109 3.12 -10.60 6.71
C HIS A 109 2.28 -9.37 6.29
N PHE A 110 2.33 -8.99 5.00
CA PHE A 110 1.58 -7.87 4.45
C PHE A 110 0.46 -8.37 3.53
N SER A 111 -0.80 -8.13 3.86
CA SER A 111 -1.87 -8.41 2.91
C SER A 111 -1.79 -7.49 1.67
N ALA A 112 -2.11 -8.00 0.49
CA ALA A 112 -2.10 -7.21 -0.75
C ALA A 112 -2.95 -5.93 -0.69
N PRO A 113 -4.18 -5.93 -0.11
CA PRO A 113 -4.95 -4.70 0.09
C PRO A 113 -4.23 -3.68 0.99
N SER A 114 -3.51 -4.15 2.02
CA SER A 114 -2.72 -3.28 2.90
C SER A 114 -1.57 -2.61 2.16
N LEU A 115 -0.83 -3.35 1.32
CA LEU A 115 0.25 -2.79 0.50
C LEU A 115 -0.28 -1.77 -0.51
N ILE A 116 -1.42 -2.05 -1.17
CA ILE A 116 -2.07 -1.10 -2.08
C ILE A 116 -2.41 0.20 -1.34
N THR A 117 -3.01 0.11 -0.14
CA THR A 117 -3.36 1.29 0.66
C THR A 117 -2.12 2.10 1.05
N ARG A 118 -1.02 1.45 1.41
CA ARG A 118 0.25 2.10 1.77
C ARG A 118 0.83 2.87 0.58
N MET A 119 0.89 2.24 -0.59
CA MET A 119 1.44 2.84 -1.82
C MET A 119 0.53 3.93 -2.44
N THR A 120 -0.76 3.94 -2.13
CA THR A 120 -1.73 4.90 -2.67
C THR A 120 -2.15 5.94 -1.64
N THR A 121 -3.00 5.56 -0.70
CA THR A 121 -3.61 6.47 0.28
C THR A 121 -2.59 7.06 1.24
N ASP A 122 -1.70 6.23 1.83
CA ASP A 122 -0.72 6.70 2.80
C ASP A 122 0.31 7.63 2.16
N VAL A 123 0.79 7.31 0.96
CA VAL A 123 1.67 8.22 0.20
C VAL A 123 0.95 9.52 -0.14
N THR A 124 -0.34 9.47 -0.48
CA THR A 124 -1.14 10.69 -0.76
C THR A 124 -1.31 11.54 0.50
N VAL A 125 -1.52 10.93 1.67
CA VAL A 125 -1.55 11.65 2.96
C VAL A 125 -0.21 12.35 3.22
N MET A 126 0.91 11.68 3.00
CA MET A 126 2.25 12.26 3.14
C MET A 126 2.52 13.38 2.12
N GLN A 127 2.08 13.18 0.88
CA GLN A 127 2.16 14.18 -0.18
C GLN A 127 1.36 15.44 0.17
N ASN A 128 0.13 15.27 0.68
CA ASN A 128 -0.72 16.38 1.13
C ASN A 128 -0.14 17.08 2.37
N ALA A 129 0.54 16.35 3.26
CA ALA A 129 1.24 16.94 4.39
C ALA A 129 2.36 17.88 3.93
N VAL A 130 3.08 17.55 2.87
CA VAL A 130 4.08 18.45 2.26
C VAL A 130 3.40 19.62 1.57
N ASN A 131 2.44 19.37 0.68
CA ASN A 131 1.79 20.42 -0.12
C ASN A 131 1.02 21.42 0.74
N GLY A 132 0.15 20.92 1.63
CA GLY A 132 -0.69 21.75 2.49
C GLY A 132 0.01 22.25 3.76
N GLY A 133 1.04 21.54 4.23
CA GLY A 133 1.78 21.86 5.46
C GLY A 133 2.94 22.83 5.26
N LEU A 134 3.59 22.83 4.10
CA LEU A 134 4.81 23.62 3.86
C LEU A 134 4.56 25.12 4.02
N ARG A 135 3.49 25.66 3.42
CA ARG A 135 3.17 27.11 3.51
C ARG A 135 2.86 27.54 4.94
N PRO A 136 1.94 26.91 5.67
CA PRO A 136 1.66 27.29 7.06
C PRO A 136 2.86 27.11 8.00
N LEU A 137 3.68 26.08 7.77
CA LEU A 137 4.88 25.80 8.57
C LEU A 137 5.94 26.91 8.45
N VAL A 138 6.08 27.51 7.26
CA VAL A 138 7.04 28.58 7.01
C VAL A 138 6.39 29.95 7.29
N ARG A 139 5.22 30.20 6.70
CA ARG A 139 4.53 31.49 6.79
C ARG A 139 4.12 31.82 8.23
N GLY A 140 3.61 30.86 9.01
CA GLY A 140 3.18 31.07 10.38
C GLY A 140 4.28 31.68 11.27
N PRO A 141 5.42 31.02 11.47
CA PRO A 141 6.52 31.57 12.25
C PRO A 141 7.10 32.88 11.68
N VAL A 142 7.26 32.98 10.35
CA VAL A 142 7.79 34.18 9.71
C VAL A 142 6.90 35.38 9.94
N MET A 143 5.59 35.24 9.72
CA MET A 143 4.61 36.30 9.95
C MET A 143 4.53 36.71 11.42
N LEU A 144 4.62 35.74 12.35
CA LEU A 144 4.66 36.01 13.78
C LEU A 144 5.89 36.85 14.15
N VAL A 145 7.07 36.43 13.72
CA VAL A 145 8.33 37.11 14.04
C VAL A 145 8.41 38.49 13.39
N LEU A 146 8.12 38.59 12.09
CA LEU A 146 8.12 39.86 11.37
C LEU A 146 7.05 40.81 11.87
N GLY A 147 5.84 40.33 12.11
CA GLY A 147 4.73 41.16 12.56
C GLY A 147 4.96 41.73 13.96
N VAL A 148 5.43 40.89 14.90
CA VAL A 148 5.80 41.37 16.25
C VAL A 148 7.02 42.28 16.17
N GLY A 149 8.05 41.96 15.39
CA GLY A 149 9.24 42.80 15.21
C GLY A 149 8.90 44.18 14.65
N LEU A 150 8.10 44.27 13.60
CA LEU A 150 7.65 45.55 13.03
C LEU A 150 6.75 46.34 14.00
N ALA A 151 5.90 45.66 14.76
CA ALA A 151 5.11 46.33 15.82
C ALA A 151 6.01 46.96 16.90
N PHE A 152 7.10 46.28 17.30
CA PHE A 152 8.08 46.86 18.24
C PHE A 152 8.82 48.07 17.67
N VAL A 153 9.11 48.05 16.36
CA VAL A 153 9.76 49.19 15.67
C VAL A 153 8.83 50.42 15.62
N LEU A 154 7.53 50.20 15.38
CA LEU A 154 6.54 51.29 15.34
C LEU A 154 6.27 51.88 16.74
N ASN A 155 5.90 51.06 17.71
CA ASN A 155 5.70 51.49 19.08
C ASN A 155 5.89 50.34 20.08
N ALA A 156 7.00 50.33 20.80
CA ALA A 156 7.39 49.24 21.69
C ALA A 156 6.38 49.05 22.86
N ARG A 157 5.77 50.13 23.35
CA ARG A 157 4.79 50.04 24.46
C ARG A 157 3.50 49.36 24.01
N LEU A 158 2.98 49.72 22.85
CA LEU A 158 1.77 49.13 22.30
C LEU A 158 2.00 47.68 21.84
N ALA A 159 3.20 47.36 21.38
CA ALA A 159 3.59 46.00 20.97
C ALA A 159 3.54 44.97 22.12
N LEU A 160 3.60 45.40 23.38
CA LEU A 160 3.42 44.53 24.55
C LEU A 160 2.06 43.82 24.55
N VAL A 161 1.04 44.38 23.90
CA VAL A 161 -0.26 43.71 23.72
C VAL A 161 -0.08 42.37 23.01
N PHE A 162 0.80 42.27 21.99
CA PHE A 162 1.07 41.03 21.30
C PHE A 162 1.82 40.01 22.17
N VAL A 163 2.74 40.50 23.01
CA VAL A 163 3.51 39.64 23.95
C VAL A 163 2.58 38.97 24.97
N VAL A 164 1.44 39.62 25.31
CA VAL A 164 0.44 39.05 26.21
C VAL A 164 -0.59 38.22 25.44
N CYS A 165 -1.16 38.74 24.36
CA CYS A 165 -2.25 38.10 23.65
C CYS A 165 -1.81 36.82 22.91
N ALA A 166 -0.57 36.78 22.35
CA ALA A 166 -0.07 35.62 21.62
C ALA A 166 0.10 34.39 22.53
N PRO A 167 0.76 34.44 23.69
CA PRO A 167 0.80 33.31 24.63
C PRO A 167 -0.58 32.88 25.16
N VAL A 168 -1.47 33.84 25.42
CA VAL A 168 -2.85 33.56 25.87
C VAL A 168 -3.60 32.76 24.80
N LEU A 169 -3.54 33.20 23.55
CA LEU A 169 -4.12 32.45 22.42
C LEU A 169 -3.46 31.08 22.26
N GLY A 170 -2.11 31.03 22.26
CA GLY A 170 -1.36 29.78 22.15
C GLY A 170 -1.74 28.76 23.23
N THR A 171 -1.88 29.25 24.47
CA THR A 171 -2.30 28.40 25.60
C THR A 171 -3.74 27.90 25.42
N ALA A 172 -4.67 28.79 25.04
CA ALA A 172 -6.06 28.44 24.79
C ALA A 172 -6.20 27.38 23.68
N LEU A 173 -5.50 27.58 22.54
CA LEU A 173 -5.48 26.63 21.45
C LEU A 173 -4.85 25.28 21.85
N ALA A 174 -3.75 25.32 22.61
CA ALA A 174 -3.09 24.11 23.09
C ALA A 174 -4.00 23.28 24.01
N LEU A 175 -4.74 23.93 24.91
CA LEU A 175 -5.71 23.29 25.81
C LEU A 175 -6.86 22.65 25.02
N ILE A 176 -7.40 23.36 24.02
CA ILE A 176 -8.45 22.83 23.13
C ILE A 176 -7.94 21.62 22.37
N VAL A 177 -6.81 21.72 21.70
CA VAL A 177 -6.20 20.62 20.93
C VAL A 177 -5.93 19.39 21.81
N ARG A 178 -5.39 19.61 23.02
CA ARG A 178 -5.12 18.54 23.99
C ARG A 178 -6.40 17.82 24.43
N LYS A 179 -7.51 18.53 24.56
CA LYS A 179 -8.82 17.97 24.92
C LYS A 179 -9.49 17.27 23.73
N VAL A 180 -9.39 17.83 22.55
CA VAL A 180 -10.06 17.36 21.33
C VAL A 180 -9.34 16.15 20.73
N GLY A 181 -8.02 16.04 20.85
CA GLY A 181 -7.23 14.95 20.31
C GLY A 181 -7.74 13.54 20.64
N PRO A 182 -7.94 13.20 21.93
CA PRO A 182 -8.50 11.90 22.31
C PRO A 182 -9.92 11.65 21.80
N LEU A 183 -10.72 12.72 21.65
CA LEU A 183 -12.09 12.63 21.12
C LEU A 183 -12.09 12.31 19.61
N TYR A 184 -11.17 12.88 18.85
CA TYR A 184 -10.96 12.49 17.45
C TYR A 184 -10.59 11.02 17.29
N HIS A 185 -9.76 10.47 18.18
CA HIS A 185 -9.44 9.03 18.15
C HIS A 185 -10.69 8.17 18.40
N ARG A 186 -11.54 8.55 19.36
CA ARG A 186 -12.82 7.84 19.61
C ARG A 186 -13.76 7.95 18.43
N GLN A 187 -13.88 9.13 17.84
CA GLN A 187 -14.70 9.36 16.65
C GLN A 187 -14.19 8.50 15.48
N GLN A 188 -12.86 8.43 15.27
CA GLN A 188 -12.28 7.59 14.23
C GLN A 188 -12.58 6.11 14.46
N ALA A 189 -12.47 5.62 15.69
CA ALA A 189 -12.84 4.24 16.03
C ALA A 189 -14.31 3.94 15.70
N ALA A 190 -15.21 4.89 16.00
CA ALA A 190 -16.63 4.74 15.65
C ALA A 190 -16.87 4.76 14.13
N VAL A 191 -16.11 5.55 13.36
CA VAL A 191 -16.14 5.50 11.88
C VAL A 191 -15.69 4.12 11.38
N ASP A 192 -14.64 3.56 11.97
CA ASP A 192 -14.12 2.25 11.60
C ASP A 192 -15.15 1.12 11.90
N HIS A 193 -15.90 1.22 13.02
CA HIS A 193 -17.00 0.31 13.34
C HIS A 193 -18.12 0.38 12.29
N VAL A 194 -18.55 1.60 11.90
CA VAL A 194 -19.55 1.78 10.84
C VAL A 194 -19.06 1.20 9.51
N ASN A 195 -17.83 1.50 9.11
CA ASN A 195 -17.24 0.96 7.88
C ASN A 195 -17.18 -0.58 7.90
N GLY A 196 -16.75 -1.17 9.04
CA GLY A 196 -16.73 -2.60 9.23
C GLY A 196 -18.11 -3.23 9.06
N ARG A 197 -19.15 -2.64 9.67
CA ARG A 197 -20.53 -3.13 9.57
C ARG A 197 -21.07 -3.04 8.14
N VAL A 198 -20.84 -1.92 7.47
CA VAL A 198 -21.25 -1.74 6.05
C VAL A 198 -20.55 -2.75 5.16
N GLN A 199 -19.24 -2.95 5.32
CA GLN A 199 -18.48 -3.93 4.54
C GLN A 199 -18.99 -5.36 4.76
N GLU A 200 -19.27 -5.75 6.00
CA GLU A 200 -19.82 -7.05 6.35
C GLU A 200 -21.20 -7.25 5.69
N SER A 201 -22.11 -6.28 5.84
CA SER A 201 -23.46 -6.32 5.27
C SER A 201 -23.44 -6.38 3.74
N LEU A 202 -22.57 -5.61 3.07
CA LEU A 202 -22.44 -5.63 1.61
C LEU A 202 -21.84 -6.95 1.11
N THR A 203 -20.86 -7.49 1.82
CA THR A 203 -20.26 -8.79 1.48
C THR A 203 -21.27 -9.94 1.64
N ALA A 204 -22.08 -9.89 2.71
CA ALA A 204 -23.08 -10.89 3.03
C ALA A 204 -24.48 -10.56 2.46
N ILE A 205 -24.63 -9.56 1.60
CA ILE A 205 -25.95 -9.05 1.17
C ILE A 205 -26.88 -10.13 0.61
N ARG A 206 -26.33 -11.11 -0.12
CA ARG A 206 -27.11 -12.24 -0.65
C ARG A 206 -27.65 -13.13 0.47
N VAL A 207 -26.87 -13.35 1.52
CA VAL A 207 -27.27 -14.12 2.71
C VAL A 207 -28.36 -13.37 3.46
N ILE A 208 -28.17 -12.08 3.73
CA ILE A 208 -29.15 -11.22 4.40
C ILE A 208 -30.50 -11.26 3.68
N LYS A 209 -30.47 -11.15 2.33
CA LYS A 209 -31.69 -11.23 1.50
C LYS A 209 -32.31 -12.62 1.50
N ALA A 210 -31.50 -13.69 1.41
CA ALA A 210 -32.00 -15.07 1.42
C ALA A 210 -32.66 -15.45 2.75
N PHE A 211 -32.15 -14.93 3.88
CA PHE A 211 -32.69 -15.19 5.21
C PHE A 211 -33.71 -14.14 5.69
N VAL A 212 -34.06 -13.15 4.84
CA VAL A 212 -35.00 -12.06 5.16
C VAL A 212 -34.63 -11.29 6.45
N ARG A 213 -33.33 -11.07 6.68
CA ARG A 213 -32.81 -10.42 7.90
C ARG A 213 -32.48 -8.93 7.72
N GLY A 214 -33.13 -8.25 6.77
CA GLY A 214 -32.88 -6.83 6.49
C GLY A 214 -33.17 -5.91 7.68
N GLU A 215 -34.28 -6.12 8.40
CA GLU A 215 -34.63 -5.30 9.58
C GLU A 215 -33.59 -5.46 10.70
N TYR A 216 -33.19 -6.70 11.00
CA TYR A 216 -32.15 -6.97 11.99
C TYR A 216 -30.83 -6.27 11.66
N GLU A 217 -30.42 -6.29 10.39
CA GLU A 217 -29.20 -5.59 9.95
C GLU A 217 -29.32 -4.06 10.06
N THR A 218 -30.53 -3.53 9.81
CA THR A 218 -30.79 -2.10 10.00
C THR A 218 -30.68 -1.68 11.47
N GLU A 219 -31.22 -2.45 12.40
CA GLU A 219 -31.10 -2.20 13.84
C GLU A 219 -29.63 -2.24 14.31
N GLN A 220 -28.84 -3.21 13.79
CA GLN A 220 -27.42 -3.29 14.09
C GLN A 220 -26.64 -2.10 13.52
N PHE A 221 -26.99 -1.66 12.31
CA PHE A 221 -26.40 -0.47 11.71
C PHE A 221 -26.75 0.79 12.50
N ASP A 222 -28.01 0.95 12.91
CA ASP A 222 -28.46 2.10 13.70
C ASP A 222 -27.67 2.21 15.01
N THR A 223 -27.38 1.09 15.67
CA THR A 223 -26.60 1.04 16.89
C THR A 223 -25.20 1.65 16.71
N VAL A 224 -24.47 1.22 15.67
CA VAL A 224 -23.11 1.74 15.41
C VAL A 224 -23.13 3.16 14.84
N ASN A 225 -24.19 3.53 14.12
CA ASN A 225 -24.41 4.88 13.62
C ASN A 225 -24.69 5.88 14.77
N ASP A 226 -25.46 5.47 15.76
CA ASP A 226 -25.72 6.27 16.96
C ASP A 226 -24.45 6.44 17.81
N GLU A 227 -23.60 5.41 17.90
CA GLU A 227 -22.28 5.51 18.53
C GLU A 227 -21.42 6.58 17.82
N LEU A 228 -21.37 6.55 16.48
CA LEU A 228 -20.66 7.55 15.67
C LEU A 228 -21.25 8.96 15.88
N ALA A 229 -22.57 9.08 15.87
CA ALA A 229 -23.26 10.36 16.10
C ALA A 229 -22.93 10.93 17.50
N GLY A 230 -22.91 10.07 18.53
CA GLY A 230 -22.52 10.44 19.89
C GLY A 230 -21.07 10.89 20.02
N ALA A 231 -20.14 10.11 19.42
CA ALA A 231 -18.72 10.45 19.37
C ALA A 231 -18.47 11.75 18.62
N SER A 232 -19.16 11.96 17.49
CA SER A 232 -19.08 13.18 16.68
C SER A 232 -19.58 14.40 17.45
N ARG A 233 -20.74 14.31 18.10
CA ARG A 233 -21.28 15.39 18.96
C ARG A 233 -20.28 15.77 20.05
N SER A 234 -19.69 14.78 20.71
CA SER A 234 -18.69 15.01 21.75
C SER A 234 -17.44 15.71 21.24
N THR A 235 -16.97 15.32 20.08
CA THR A 235 -15.80 15.93 19.42
C THR A 235 -16.09 17.36 18.98
N PHE A 236 -17.20 17.58 18.27
CA PHE A 236 -17.55 18.89 17.75
C PHE A 236 -17.86 19.88 18.86
N ARG A 237 -18.45 19.44 19.99
CA ARG A 237 -18.72 20.33 21.15
C ARG A 237 -17.48 21.09 21.62
N TYR A 238 -16.32 20.47 21.61
CA TYR A 238 -15.05 21.09 21.99
C TYR A 238 -14.30 21.69 20.79
N ALA A 239 -14.38 21.08 19.63
CA ALA A 239 -13.70 21.57 18.43
C ALA A 239 -14.24 22.93 17.97
N VAL A 240 -15.55 23.16 18.11
CA VAL A 240 -16.20 24.43 17.78
C VAL A 240 -15.66 25.60 18.63
N LEU A 241 -15.17 25.35 19.86
CA LEU A 241 -14.61 26.38 20.72
C LEU A 241 -13.34 27.03 20.18
N ASN A 242 -12.69 26.39 19.20
CA ASN A 242 -11.45 26.91 18.60
C ASN A 242 -11.64 28.28 17.96
N LEU A 243 -12.69 28.46 17.16
CA LEU A 243 -12.97 29.73 16.49
C LEU A 243 -13.42 30.83 17.45
N PRO A 244 -14.38 30.63 18.38
CA PRO A 244 -14.72 31.62 19.40
C PRO A 244 -13.55 32.03 20.31
N ALA A 245 -12.70 31.09 20.74
CA ALA A 245 -11.51 31.38 21.52
C ALA A 245 -10.52 32.29 20.74
N PHE A 246 -10.30 31.96 19.48
CA PHE A 246 -9.51 32.79 18.58
C PHE A 246 -10.10 34.20 18.46
N GLN A 247 -11.39 34.32 18.14
CA GLN A 247 -12.08 35.60 17.98
C GLN A 247 -12.09 36.42 19.27
N ALA A 248 -12.32 35.80 20.44
CA ALA A 248 -12.30 36.49 21.72
C ALA A 248 -10.93 37.14 21.98
N VAL A 249 -9.82 36.41 21.80
CA VAL A 249 -8.49 37.00 22.01
C VAL A 249 -8.19 38.07 20.96
N MET A 250 -8.55 37.83 19.70
CA MET A 250 -8.33 38.77 18.59
C MET A 250 -9.06 40.10 18.85
N TYR A 251 -10.38 40.05 19.16
CA TYR A 251 -11.15 41.28 19.43
C TYR A 251 -10.68 41.95 20.71
N THR A 252 -10.28 41.21 21.75
CA THR A 252 -9.67 41.79 22.94
C THR A 252 -8.40 42.54 22.61
N ALA A 253 -7.51 41.96 21.76
CA ALA A 253 -6.31 42.63 21.29
C ALA A 253 -6.65 43.92 20.51
N VAL A 254 -7.63 43.86 19.60
CA VAL A 254 -8.11 45.04 18.84
C VAL A 254 -8.61 46.13 19.77
N VAL A 255 -9.47 45.81 20.76
CA VAL A 255 -9.98 46.77 21.74
C VAL A 255 -8.85 47.39 22.57
N CYS A 256 -7.92 46.59 23.06
CA CYS A 256 -6.73 47.07 23.78
C CYS A 256 -5.89 48.03 22.93
N ILE A 257 -5.62 47.67 21.67
CA ILE A 257 -4.82 48.48 20.75
C ILE A 257 -5.54 49.78 20.42
N MET A 258 -6.86 49.76 20.21
CA MET A 258 -7.64 50.96 19.97
C MET A 258 -7.67 51.89 21.22
N TRP A 259 -7.83 51.28 22.41
CA TRP A 259 -7.88 52.05 23.66
C TRP A 259 -6.55 52.70 24.02
N TYR A 260 -5.48 51.90 24.09
CA TYR A 260 -4.16 52.42 24.43
C TYR A 260 -3.52 53.24 23.30
N GLY A 261 -3.73 52.81 22.04
CA GLY A 261 -3.26 53.55 20.87
C GLY A 261 -3.93 54.93 20.77
N GLY A 262 -5.25 55.02 21.04
CA GLY A 262 -5.96 56.29 21.11
C GLY A 262 -5.39 57.19 22.19
N GLN A 263 -5.08 56.68 23.38
CA GLN A 263 -4.42 57.44 24.44
C GLN A 263 -3.03 57.92 24.03
N PHE A 264 -2.24 57.10 23.36
CA PHE A 264 -0.91 57.51 22.87
C PHE A 264 -0.98 58.55 21.77
N ILE A 265 -2.01 58.52 20.90
CA ILE A 265 -2.23 59.57 19.89
C ILE A 265 -2.57 60.89 20.56
N LEU A 266 -3.47 60.90 21.56
CA LEU A 266 -3.83 62.12 22.32
C LEU A 266 -2.65 62.69 23.09
N ALA A 267 -1.72 61.83 23.54
CA ALA A 267 -0.50 62.23 24.21
C ALA A 267 0.65 62.63 23.25
N GLY A 268 0.45 62.57 21.92
CA GLY A 268 1.47 62.88 20.90
C GLY A 268 2.57 61.84 20.76
N GLY A 269 2.39 60.65 21.32
CA GLY A 269 3.37 59.56 21.29
C GLY A 269 3.16 58.52 20.17
N MET A 270 2.12 58.71 19.34
CA MET A 270 1.79 57.80 18.23
C MET A 270 0.97 58.55 17.18
N THR A 271 1.09 58.11 15.90
CA THR A 271 0.30 58.64 14.80
C THR A 271 -0.93 57.80 14.49
N VAL A 272 -1.87 58.33 13.71
CA VAL A 272 -3.10 57.61 13.27
C VAL A 272 -2.72 56.49 12.28
N GLY A 273 -1.74 56.75 11.41
CA GLY A 273 -1.24 55.75 10.48
C GLY A 273 -0.59 54.55 11.18
N GLU A 274 0.24 54.81 12.22
CA GLU A 274 0.81 53.75 13.06
C GLU A 274 -0.27 52.88 13.71
N LEU A 275 -1.35 53.46 14.24
CA LEU A 275 -2.45 52.72 14.82
C LEU A 275 -3.13 51.81 13.76
N THR A 276 -3.31 52.34 12.55
CA THR A 276 -3.90 51.57 11.44
C THR A 276 -3.01 50.34 11.06
N ALA A 277 -1.68 50.52 11.04
CA ALA A 277 -0.74 49.44 10.81
C ALA A 277 -0.80 48.38 11.93
N PHE A 278 -0.91 48.82 13.21
CA PHE A 278 -1.09 47.90 14.34
C PHE A 278 -2.32 47.02 14.20
N LEU A 279 -3.46 47.59 13.79
CA LEU A 279 -4.69 46.82 13.54
C LEU A 279 -4.52 45.78 12.46
N SER A 280 -3.78 46.11 11.41
CA SER A 280 -3.43 45.17 10.33
C SER A 280 -2.53 44.05 10.86
N TYR A 281 -1.51 44.35 11.67
CA TYR A 281 -0.60 43.37 12.24
C TYR A 281 -1.30 42.43 13.24
N VAL A 282 -2.30 42.91 14.01
CA VAL A 282 -3.12 42.04 14.89
C VAL A 282 -3.69 40.88 14.06
N LEU A 283 -4.38 41.20 12.97
CA LEU A 283 -5.02 40.19 12.12
C LEU A 283 -4.01 39.19 11.56
N GLN A 284 -2.83 39.66 11.10
CA GLN A 284 -1.82 38.82 10.52
C GLN A 284 -1.14 37.94 11.58
N ILE A 285 -0.77 38.47 12.74
CA ILE A 285 -0.15 37.72 13.85
C ILE A 285 -1.13 36.66 14.38
N MET A 286 -2.38 37.02 14.64
CA MET A 286 -3.37 36.07 15.13
C MET A 286 -3.65 34.94 14.12
N ASN A 287 -3.82 35.27 12.82
CA ASN A 287 -3.98 34.28 11.78
C ASN A 287 -2.76 33.35 11.66
N SER A 288 -1.56 33.88 11.83
CA SER A 288 -0.32 33.06 11.78
C SER A 288 -0.28 32.01 12.89
N MET A 289 -0.77 32.34 14.08
CA MET A 289 -0.87 31.39 15.19
C MET A 289 -1.88 30.27 14.88
N MET A 290 -3.00 30.59 14.25
CA MET A 290 -3.99 29.62 13.84
C MET A 290 -3.43 28.67 12.77
N MET A 291 -2.65 29.20 11.83
CA MET A 291 -1.92 28.39 10.81
C MET A 291 -0.94 27.40 11.47
N ILE A 292 -0.17 27.84 12.47
CA ILE A 292 0.77 26.97 13.21
C ILE A 292 -0.01 25.84 13.91
N SER A 293 -1.15 26.13 14.55
CA SER A 293 -1.99 25.11 15.18
C SER A 293 -2.48 24.05 14.19
N ASN A 294 -2.91 24.46 13.00
CA ASN A 294 -3.39 23.54 11.95
C ASN A 294 -2.29 22.61 11.44
N VAL A 295 -1.04 23.07 11.39
CA VAL A 295 0.11 22.23 11.00
C VAL A 295 0.30 21.07 11.98
N PHE A 296 0.16 21.29 13.28
CA PHE A 296 0.27 20.22 14.27
C PHE A 296 -0.79 19.11 14.04
N LEU A 297 -2.02 19.50 13.73
CA LEU A 297 -3.09 18.53 13.41
C LEU A 297 -2.76 17.73 12.14
N LEU A 298 -2.26 18.40 11.11
CA LEU A 298 -1.87 17.76 9.86
C LEU A 298 -0.73 16.76 10.07
N LEU A 299 0.32 17.14 10.80
CA LEU A 299 1.45 16.27 11.13
C LEU A 299 1.02 15.06 11.96
N THR A 300 0.13 15.26 12.93
CA THR A 300 -0.39 14.16 13.77
C THR A 300 -1.11 13.09 12.92
N ARG A 301 -1.94 13.51 11.96
CA ARG A 301 -2.62 12.59 11.04
C ARG A 301 -1.62 11.85 10.14
N SER A 302 -0.53 12.49 9.76
CA SER A 302 0.50 11.91 8.89
C SER A 302 1.41 10.90 9.62
N LEU A 303 1.45 10.89 10.95
CA LEU A 303 2.29 9.97 11.74
C LEU A 303 1.97 8.50 11.50
N ALA A 304 0.68 8.15 11.46
CA ALA A 304 0.24 6.77 11.23
C ALA A 304 0.62 6.28 9.83
N SER A 305 0.41 7.12 8.80
CA SER A 305 0.79 6.81 7.43
C SER A 305 2.31 6.69 7.28
N ALA A 306 3.07 7.59 7.90
CA ALA A 306 4.53 7.53 7.89
C ALA A 306 5.07 6.23 8.53
N LYS A 307 4.45 5.77 9.63
CA LYS A 307 4.81 4.50 10.26
C LYS A 307 4.57 3.32 9.32
N ARG A 308 3.39 3.23 8.69
CA ARG A 308 3.06 2.14 7.76
C ARG A 308 3.95 2.12 6.52
N ILE A 309 4.28 3.29 5.95
CA ILE A 309 5.23 3.41 4.83
C ILE A 309 6.62 2.92 5.26
N ARG A 310 7.07 3.34 6.46
CA ARG A 310 8.38 2.93 6.98
C ARG A 310 8.47 1.43 7.20
N GLU A 311 7.41 0.79 7.71
CA GLU A 311 7.35 -0.67 7.87
C GLU A 311 7.63 -1.40 6.55
N VAL A 312 7.08 -0.89 5.42
CA VAL A 312 7.38 -1.44 4.09
C VAL A 312 8.81 -1.15 3.66
N LEU A 313 9.31 0.07 3.87
CA LEU A 313 10.64 0.46 3.38
C LEU A 313 11.79 -0.17 4.19
N GLU A 314 11.57 -0.52 5.45
CA GLU A 314 12.57 -1.16 6.33
C GLU A 314 12.48 -2.68 6.35
N GLU A 315 11.41 -3.26 5.83
CA GLU A 315 11.28 -4.71 5.74
C GLU A 315 12.35 -5.27 4.79
N THR A 316 13.13 -6.20 5.30
CA THR A 316 14.18 -6.86 4.52
C THR A 316 13.66 -8.13 3.87
N PRO A 317 14.01 -8.41 2.60
CA PRO A 317 13.69 -9.68 1.98
C PRO A 317 14.22 -10.85 2.82
N ALA A 318 13.34 -11.78 3.16
CA ALA A 318 13.72 -12.94 3.97
C ALA A 318 14.61 -13.92 3.19
N LEU A 319 14.55 -13.86 1.86
CA LEU A 319 15.34 -14.72 0.96
C LEU A 319 16.22 -13.85 0.06
N SER A 320 17.48 -14.24 -0.06
CA SER A 320 18.43 -13.64 -0.98
C SER A 320 19.29 -14.73 -1.65
N SER A 321 19.87 -14.40 -2.79
CA SER A 321 20.91 -15.24 -3.38
C SER A 321 22.18 -15.15 -2.54
N PRO A 322 22.98 -16.22 -2.40
CA PRO A 322 24.27 -16.18 -1.71
C PRO A 322 25.29 -15.34 -2.49
N ASP A 323 26.40 -14.97 -1.84
CA ASP A 323 27.46 -14.14 -2.45
C ASP A 323 28.15 -14.81 -3.65
N SER A 324 28.23 -16.15 -3.64
CA SER A 324 28.81 -16.96 -4.71
C SER A 324 27.80 -18.01 -5.19
N PRO A 325 26.75 -17.60 -5.91
CA PRO A 325 25.64 -18.47 -6.25
C PRO A 325 25.99 -19.47 -7.36
N ILE A 326 25.41 -20.64 -7.29
CA ILE A 326 25.41 -21.61 -8.41
C ILE A 326 24.49 -21.04 -9.51
N THR A 327 24.99 -21.04 -10.74
CA THR A 327 24.31 -20.45 -11.91
C THR A 327 23.81 -21.49 -12.92
N ASN A 328 23.84 -22.77 -12.58
CA ASN A 328 23.30 -23.83 -13.43
C ASN A 328 22.71 -24.95 -12.58
N VAL A 329 21.53 -25.44 -12.95
CA VAL A 329 20.90 -26.63 -12.36
C VAL A 329 21.23 -27.82 -13.23
N ALA A 330 21.89 -28.83 -12.66
CA ALA A 330 22.42 -29.96 -13.40
C ALA A 330 21.31 -30.83 -14.04
N ASP A 331 20.35 -31.24 -13.22
CA ASP A 331 19.21 -32.08 -13.63
C ASP A 331 17.96 -31.75 -12.81
N GLY A 332 16.90 -32.53 -13.00
CA GLY A 332 15.61 -32.36 -12.32
C GLY A 332 15.44 -33.26 -11.09
N SER A 333 16.48 -33.83 -10.51
CA SER A 333 16.35 -34.59 -9.26
C SER A 333 16.00 -33.68 -8.11
N VAL A 334 15.17 -34.16 -7.16
CA VAL A 334 14.77 -33.42 -5.98
C VAL A 334 14.89 -34.29 -4.75
N ASP A 335 15.64 -33.80 -3.75
CA ASP A 335 15.84 -34.50 -2.48
C ASP A 335 15.39 -33.64 -1.30
N PHE A 336 14.69 -34.26 -0.38
CA PHE A 336 14.39 -33.72 0.95
C PHE A 336 15.12 -34.57 1.98
N GLU A 337 15.98 -33.97 2.80
CA GLU A 337 16.75 -34.61 3.84
C GLU A 337 16.32 -34.07 5.19
N ASP A 338 15.49 -34.83 5.92
CA ASP A 338 14.94 -34.51 7.25
C ASP A 338 14.32 -33.12 7.35
N VAL A 339 13.51 -32.75 6.35
CA VAL A 339 13.00 -31.37 6.20
C VAL A 339 11.83 -31.13 7.13
N SER A 340 11.93 -30.03 7.90
CA SER A 340 10.85 -29.47 8.69
C SER A 340 10.59 -28.02 8.32
N PHE A 341 9.33 -27.57 8.39
CA PHE A 341 8.96 -26.22 7.99
C PHE A 341 7.81 -25.64 8.84
N LYS A 342 7.95 -24.35 9.19
CA LYS A 342 6.92 -23.52 9.83
C LYS A 342 6.75 -22.21 9.06
N TYR A 343 5.50 -21.79 8.86
CA TYR A 343 5.22 -20.45 8.27
C TYR A 343 5.57 -19.32 9.25
N TRP A 344 5.38 -19.54 10.56
CA TRP A 344 5.62 -18.56 11.61
C TRP A 344 6.56 -19.14 12.65
N LYS A 345 7.56 -18.39 13.08
CA LYS A 345 8.52 -18.84 14.10
C LYS A 345 7.84 -19.32 15.39
N ASP A 346 6.75 -18.64 15.76
CA ASP A 346 5.99 -18.93 17.00
C ASP A 346 4.86 -19.97 16.78
N ALA A 347 4.76 -20.57 15.60
CA ALA A 347 3.76 -21.61 15.36
C ALA A 347 4.00 -22.82 16.28
N LYS A 348 2.93 -23.28 16.95
CA LYS A 348 2.99 -24.42 17.87
C LYS A 348 3.24 -25.76 17.17
N LYS A 349 2.90 -25.84 15.88
CA LYS A 349 2.97 -27.06 15.07
C LYS A 349 3.74 -26.77 13.79
N ASP A 350 4.55 -27.74 13.37
CA ASP A 350 5.22 -27.71 12.06
C ASP A 350 4.18 -27.94 10.97
N ALA A 351 4.31 -27.23 9.87
CA ALA A 351 3.53 -27.52 8.66
C ALA A 351 4.08 -28.76 7.95
N LEU A 352 5.41 -28.96 7.98
CA LEU A 352 6.09 -30.19 7.59
C LEU A 352 7.00 -30.63 8.71
N SER A 353 7.03 -31.94 9.00
CA SER A 353 7.83 -32.54 10.08
C SER A 353 8.65 -33.71 9.57
N HIS A 354 9.98 -33.59 9.60
CA HIS A 354 10.94 -34.67 9.32
C HIS A 354 10.67 -35.39 7.99
N VAL A 355 10.45 -34.64 6.91
CA VAL A 355 10.19 -35.19 5.58
C VAL A 355 11.50 -35.56 4.91
N SER A 356 11.64 -36.85 4.55
CA SER A 356 12.74 -37.38 3.74
C SER A 356 12.18 -38.04 2.49
N LEU A 357 12.65 -37.61 1.31
CA LEU A 357 12.10 -38.00 0.02
C LEU A 357 13.17 -37.87 -1.06
N HIS A 358 13.23 -38.83 -1.97
CA HIS A 358 14.01 -38.75 -3.19
C HIS A 358 13.12 -38.86 -4.42
N ILE A 359 13.24 -37.91 -5.34
CA ILE A 359 12.54 -37.85 -6.63
C ILE A 359 13.62 -37.92 -7.74
N PRO A 360 13.70 -39.01 -8.49
CA PRO A 360 14.66 -39.13 -9.60
C PRO A 360 14.38 -38.11 -10.72
N ALA A 361 15.44 -37.68 -11.40
CA ALA A 361 15.29 -36.80 -12.57
C ALA A 361 14.46 -37.47 -13.68
N GLY A 362 13.56 -36.72 -14.29
CA GLY A 362 12.66 -37.18 -15.36
C GLY A 362 11.44 -37.96 -14.88
N SER A 363 11.35 -38.35 -13.62
CA SER A 363 10.23 -39.12 -13.07
C SER A 363 8.95 -38.26 -12.90
N THR A 364 7.82 -38.96 -12.85
CA THR A 364 6.51 -38.36 -12.53
C THR A 364 6.12 -38.80 -11.13
N VAL A 365 5.89 -37.81 -10.23
CA VAL A 365 5.49 -38.05 -8.84
C VAL A 365 4.12 -37.46 -8.58
N GLY A 366 3.22 -38.30 -8.08
CA GLY A 366 1.90 -37.91 -7.60
C GLY A 366 1.91 -37.63 -6.10
N ILE A 367 1.25 -36.56 -5.65
CA ILE A 367 1.10 -36.24 -4.22
C ILE A 367 -0.38 -36.21 -3.88
N LEU A 368 -0.80 -37.11 -2.97
CA LEU A 368 -2.14 -37.21 -2.45
C LEU A 368 -2.17 -36.92 -0.93
N GLY A 369 -3.34 -36.63 -0.41
CA GLY A 369 -3.57 -36.39 1.03
C GLY A 369 -4.77 -35.48 1.27
N GLY A 370 -5.22 -35.43 2.50
CA GLY A 370 -6.37 -34.62 2.93
C GLY A 370 -6.14 -33.11 2.77
N THR A 371 -7.20 -32.33 2.89
CA THR A 371 -7.09 -30.88 2.95
C THR A 371 -6.30 -30.47 4.19
N GLY A 372 -5.30 -29.61 4.02
CA GLY A 372 -4.43 -29.18 5.13
C GLY A 372 -3.24 -30.11 5.42
N SER A 373 -3.04 -31.20 4.66
CA SER A 373 -1.88 -32.10 4.85
C SER A 373 -0.52 -31.54 4.38
N ALA A 374 -0.44 -30.24 4.03
CA ALA A 374 0.77 -29.50 3.65
C ALA A 374 1.37 -29.86 2.26
N LYS A 375 0.57 -30.39 1.32
CA LYS A 375 1.03 -30.72 -0.03
C LYS A 375 1.64 -29.53 -0.78
N SER A 376 0.92 -28.39 -0.82
CA SER A 376 1.41 -27.15 -1.45
C SER A 376 2.66 -26.63 -0.75
N THR A 377 2.73 -26.75 0.58
CA THR A 377 3.91 -26.35 1.36
C THR A 377 5.15 -27.14 0.94
N LEU A 378 5.02 -28.45 0.76
CA LEU A 378 6.12 -29.31 0.34
C LEU A 378 6.72 -28.84 -1.01
N VAL A 379 5.87 -28.65 -2.01
CA VAL A 379 6.34 -28.29 -3.36
C VAL A 379 6.84 -26.85 -3.46
N GLN A 380 6.39 -25.94 -2.58
CA GLN A 380 6.85 -24.54 -2.54
C GLN A 380 8.29 -24.40 -2.03
N LEU A 381 8.81 -25.39 -1.31
CA LEU A 381 10.21 -25.40 -0.88
C LEU A 381 11.18 -25.71 -2.05
N ILE A 382 10.73 -26.41 -3.09
CA ILE A 382 11.56 -26.80 -4.23
C ILE A 382 12.07 -25.57 -5.02
N PRO A 383 11.21 -24.61 -5.48
CA PRO A 383 11.68 -23.38 -6.10
C PRO A 383 12.15 -22.33 -5.07
N ARG A 384 12.35 -22.73 -3.81
CA ARG A 384 12.73 -21.84 -2.71
C ARG A 384 11.82 -20.60 -2.63
N LEU A 385 10.50 -20.81 -2.56
CA LEU A 385 9.56 -19.73 -2.22
C LEU A 385 9.61 -19.44 -0.73
N TYR A 386 9.97 -20.46 0.07
CA TYR A 386 10.30 -20.39 1.48
C TYR A 386 11.57 -21.19 1.74
N ASP A 387 12.31 -20.86 2.79
CA ASP A 387 13.40 -21.72 3.29
C ASP A 387 12.88 -22.70 4.33
N ALA A 388 13.36 -23.94 4.28
CA ALA A 388 13.09 -24.94 5.32
C ALA A 388 13.61 -24.45 6.69
N THR A 389 12.84 -24.70 7.76
CA THR A 389 13.26 -24.37 9.12
C THR A 389 14.21 -25.40 9.72
N GLY A 390 14.25 -26.60 9.18
CA GLY A 390 15.18 -27.67 9.52
C GLY A 390 15.41 -28.58 8.32
N GLY A 391 16.54 -29.26 8.26
CA GLY A 391 16.91 -30.14 7.16
C GLY A 391 17.37 -29.39 5.89
N THR A 392 17.43 -30.11 4.78
CA THR A 392 17.95 -29.63 3.50
C THR A 392 17.07 -30.06 2.35
N VAL A 393 16.76 -29.12 1.45
CA VAL A 393 16.12 -29.39 0.15
C VAL A 393 17.18 -29.26 -0.93
N ARG A 394 17.29 -30.24 -1.82
CA ARG A 394 18.24 -30.22 -2.93
C ARG A 394 17.51 -30.32 -4.27
N VAL A 395 18.04 -29.67 -5.28
CA VAL A 395 17.63 -29.79 -6.69
C VAL A 395 18.88 -29.99 -7.52
N GLY A 396 18.90 -31.00 -8.39
CA GLY A 396 20.10 -31.36 -9.14
C GLY A 396 21.30 -31.69 -8.24
N GLY A 397 21.06 -32.32 -7.08
CA GLY A 397 22.07 -32.74 -6.11
C GLY A 397 22.69 -31.59 -5.29
N ARG A 398 22.22 -30.33 -5.41
CA ARG A 398 22.72 -29.17 -4.69
C ARG A 398 21.64 -28.54 -3.82
N ASP A 399 22.03 -27.99 -2.68
CA ASP A 399 21.11 -27.28 -1.78
C ASP A 399 20.47 -26.10 -2.52
N VAL A 400 19.15 -25.94 -2.39
CA VAL A 400 18.41 -24.82 -3.01
C VAL A 400 18.89 -23.45 -2.53
N ARG A 401 19.54 -23.38 -1.36
CA ARG A 401 20.11 -22.17 -0.78
C ARG A 401 21.38 -21.69 -1.48
N ASP A 402 22.08 -22.58 -2.17
CA ASP A 402 23.34 -22.29 -2.86
C ASP A 402 23.12 -21.70 -4.26
N TYR A 403 21.91 -21.77 -4.80
CA TYR A 403 21.60 -21.26 -6.13
C TYR A 403 21.32 -19.74 -6.12
N ALA A 404 21.63 -19.10 -7.27
CA ALA A 404 20.98 -17.83 -7.60
C ALA A 404 19.47 -18.06 -7.72
N LEU A 405 18.66 -17.28 -6.96
CA LEU A 405 17.19 -17.45 -6.96
C LEU A 405 16.56 -17.44 -8.37
N PRO A 406 16.95 -16.53 -9.30
CA PRO A 406 16.42 -16.57 -10.66
C PRO A 406 16.74 -17.88 -11.38
N VAL A 407 17.96 -18.41 -11.25
CA VAL A 407 18.39 -19.64 -11.92
C VAL A 407 17.61 -20.86 -11.42
N LEU A 408 17.45 -20.99 -10.10
CA LEU A 408 16.64 -22.06 -9.53
C LEU A 408 15.19 -21.97 -9.99
N ARG A 409 14.60 -20.77 -9.93
CA ARG A 409 13.21 -20.53 -10.33
C ARG A 409 12.98 -20.62 -11.84
N ASP A 410 14.02 -20.48 -12.65
CA ASP A 410 13.95 -20.77 -14.08
C ASP A 410 13.97 -22.27 -14.37
N ALA A 411 14.74 -23.04 -13.60
CA ALA A 411 14.78 -24.48 -13.71
C ALA A 411 13.55 -25.19 -13.11
N VAL A 412 12.86 -24.55 -12.15
CA VAL A 412 11.67 -25.09 -11.50
C VAL A 412 10.45 -24.23 -11.85
N SER A 413 9.56 -24.76 -12.67
CA SER A 413 8.31 -24.08 -13.03
C SER A 413 7.15 -24.62 -12.22
N MET A 414 6.25 -23.74 -11.78
CA MET A 414 5.11 -24.11 -10.94
C MET A 414 3.81 -23.53 -11.48
N VAL A 415 2.83 -24.37 -11.70
CA VAL A 415 1.43 -23.98 -11.95
C VAL A 415 0.72 -23.93 -10.62
N LEU A 416 0.41 -22.72 -10.16
CA LEU A 416 -0.20 -22.46 -8.85
C LEU A 416 -1.68 -22.88 -8.81
N GLN A 417 -2.20 -23.17 -7.63
CA GLN A 417 -3.60 -23.52 -7.41
C GLN A 417 -4.56 -22.43 -7.91
N LYS A 418 -4.20 -21.15 -7.71
CA LYS A 418 -4.95 -20.02 -8.28
C LYS A 418 -4.35 -19.65 -9.64
N ASN A 419 -5.11 -19.93 -10.70
CA ASN A 419 -4.73 -19.64 -12.08
C ASN A 419 -4.87 -18.15 -12.37
N LEU A 420 -3.80 -17.38 -12.15
CA LEU A 420 -3.78 -15.93 -12.36
C LEU A 420 -3.22 -15.58 -13.73
N LEU A 421 -3.99 -14.78 -14.46
CA LEU A 421 -3.58 -14.16 -15.71
C LEU A 421 -3.52 -12.64 -15.52
N PHE A 422 -2.57 -12.03 -16.21
CA PHE A 422 -2.43 -10.58 -16.24
C PHE A 422 -3.36 -9.96 -17.28
N THR A 423 -3.71 -8.69 -17.10
CA THR A 423 -4.38 -7.90 -18.13
C THR A 423 -3.51 -7.80 -19.37
N GLY A 424 -4.11 -7.98 -20.54
CA GLY A 424 -3.45 -8.01 -21.83
C GLY A 424 -3.87 -9.21 -22.66
N THR A 425 -3.14 -9.50 -23.72
CA THR A 425 -3.46 -10.57 -24.65
C THR A 425 -3.04 -11.95 -24.12
N VAL A 426 -3.50 -13.01 -24.77
CA VAL A 426 -3.00 -14.38 -24.53
C VAL A 426 -1.48 -14.42 -24.77
N ARG A 427 -1.01 -13.82 -25.86
CA ARG A 427 0.41 -13.69 -26.18
C ARG A 427 1.20 -13.08 -25.05
N ASP A 428 0.78 -11.93 -24.53
CA ASP A 428 1.45 -11.24 -23.42
C ASP A 428 1.58 -12.16 -22.21
N ASN A 429 0.53 -12.91 -21.89
CA ASN A 429 0.52 -13.84 -20.77
C ASN A 429 1.44 -15.04 -20.98
N LEU A 430 1.54 -15.57 -22.19
CA LEU A 430 2.43 -16.70 -22.53
C LEU A 430 3.90 -16.29 -22.52
N LEU A 431 4.21 -15.08 -22.99
CA LEU A 431 5.58 -14.52 -22.99
C LEU A 431 6.18 -14.33 -21.58
N TRP A 432 5.38 -14.38 -20.52
CA TRP A 432 5.91 -14.49 -19.15
C TRP A 432 6.69 -15.80 -18.91
N GLY A 433 6.39 -16.87 -19.66
CA GLY A 433 7.15 -18.11 -19.60
C GLY A 433 8.49 -18.00 -20.32
N ASN A 434 8.49 -17.38 -21.50
CA ASN A 434 9.70 -17.11 -22.29
C ASN A 434 9.48 -15.84 -23.14
N PRO A 435 10.11 -14.70 -22.78
CA PRO A 435 9.96 -13.45 -23.52
C PRO A 435 10.49 -13.49 -24.95
N GLN A 436 11.30 -14.47 -25.30
CA GLN A 436 11.89 -14.64 -26.64
C GLN A 436 11.16 -15.68 -27.48
N ALA A 437 10.05 -16.27 -26.99
CA ALA A 437 9.33 -17.30 -27.71
C ALA A 437 8.68 -16.74 -28.99
N ASN A 438 8.85 -17.45 -30.09
CA ASN A 438 8.18 -17.16 -31.34
C ASN A 438 6.77 -17.78 -31.40
N ASP A 439 5.97 -17.41 -32.38
CA ASP A 439 4.59 -17.88 -32.52
C ASP A 439 4.48 -19.41 -32.60
N ALA A 440 5.42 -20.06 -33.26
CA ALA A 440 5.43 -21.54 -33.37
C ALA A 440 5.61 -22.19 -31.99
N GLU A 441 6.48 -21.61 -31.14
CA GLU A 441 6.71 -22.10 -29.78
C GLU A 441 5.51 -21.82 -28.87
N LEU A 442 4.87 -20.66 -29.04
CA LEU A 442 3.64 -20.31 -28.30
C LEU A 442 2.51 -21.30 -28.62
N TRP A 443 2.29 -21.59 -29.92
CA TRP A 443 1.28 -22.56 -30.35
C TRP A 443 1.63 -23.99 -29.94
N ASP A 444 2.91 -24.40 -29.98
CA ASP A 444 3.34 -25.70 -29.50
C ASP A 444 3.03 -25.89 -28.00
N ALA A 445 3.33 -24.90 -27.19
CA ALA A 445 2.99 -24.92 -25.78
C ALA A 445 1.47 -24.96 -25.55
N CYS A 446 0.69 -24.21 -26.34
CA CYS A 446 -0.77 -24.24 -26.31
C CYS A 446 -1.32 -25.62 -26.67
N ARG A 447 -0.79 -26.29 -27.71
CA ARG A 447 -1.17 -27.66 -28.07
C ARG A 447 -0.90 -28.64 -26.95
N LYS A 448 0.29 -28.60 -26.35
CA LYS A 448 0.64 -29.46 -25.20
C LYS A 448 -0.26 -29.25 -23.98
N ALA A 449 -0.75 -28.03 -23.81
CA ALA A 449 -1.69 -27.67 -22.74
C ALA A 449 -3.17 -27.79 -23.16
N CYS A 450 -3.46 -28.27 -24.40
CA CYS A 450 -4.81 -28.33 -25.00
C CYS A 450 -5.52 -26.96 -25.01
N ALA A 451 -4.76 -25.87 -25.09
CA ALA A 451 -5.31 -24.51 -25.15
C ALA A 451 -5.62 -24.10 -26.59
N ASP A 452 -5.03 -24.74 -27.59
CA ASP A 452 -5.26 -24.54 -29.02
C ASP A 452 -6.73 -24.74 -29.41
N GLU A 453 -7.39 -25.75 -28.85
CA GLU A 453 -8.80 -26.09 -29.14
C GLU A 453 -9.76 -24.90 -28.97
N PHE A 454 -9.56 -24.05 -27.97
CA PHE A 454 -10.41 -22.89 -27.77
C PHE A 454 -9.81 -21.62 -28.37
N LEU A 455 -8.47 -21.50 -28.47
CA LEU A 455 -7.81 -20.35 -29.06
C LEU A 455 -8.06 -20.26 -30.58
N GLU A 456 -8.14 -21.38 -31.30
CA GLU A 456 -8.49 -21.43 -32.71
C GLU A 456 -9.94 -21.00 -33.00
N GLN A 457 -10.82 -21.07 -32.01
CA GLN A 457 -12.20 -20.59 -32.08
C GLN A 457 -12.33 -19.10 -31.75
N MET A 458 -11.30 -18.47 -31.21
CA MET A 458 -11.30 -17.04 -30.91
C MET A 458 -10.89 -16.24 -32.13
N PRO A 459 -11.59 -15.13 -32.44
CA PRO A 459 -11.32 -14.34 -33.67
C PRO A 459 -9.87 -13.85 -33.78
N ASP A 460 -9.27 -13.48 -32.64
CA ASP A 460 -7.93 -12.89 -32.58
C ASP A 460 -6.85 -13.91 -32.10
N GLY A 461 -7.23 -15.18 -31.85
CA GLY A 461 -6.28 -16.24 -31.47
C GLY A 461 -5.39 -15.84 -30.28
N LEU A 462 -4.06 -15.82 -30.50
CA LEU A 462 -3.08 -15.40 -29.47
C LEU A 462 -3.18 -13.92 -29.09
N ASP A 463 -3.75 -13.07 -29.94
CA ASP A 463 -3.87 -11.64 -29.67
C ASP A 463 -5.21 -11.27 -29.03
N THR A 464 -6.02 -12.25 -28.64
CA THR A 464 -7.25 -12.08 -27.89
C THR A 464 -6.98 -11.42 -26.54
N ASP A 465 -7.68 -10.32 -26.24
CA ASP A 465 -7.61 -9.62 -24.95
C ASP A 465 -8.37 -10.41 -23.86
N LEU A 466 -7.68 -10.71 -22.79
CA LEU A 466 -8.20 -11.48 -21.66
C LEU A 466 -8.94 -10.65 -20.61
N GLY A 467 -8.82 -9.31 -20.65
CA GLY A 467 -9.32 -8.43 -19.61
C GLY A 467 -8.59 -8.60 -18.27
N GLN A 468 -9.04 -7.88 -17.25
CA GLN A 468 -8.41 -7.92 -15.94
C GLN A 468 -8.59 -9.30 -15.27
N GLY A 469 -7.48 -9.98 -14.98
CA GLY A 469 -7.50 -11.32 -14.35
C GLY A 469 -8.12 -12.41 -15.23
N GLY A 470 -8.20 -12.20 -16.55
CA GLY A 470 -8.77 -13.17 -17.48
C GLY A 470 -10.29 -13.34 -17.36
N VAL A 471 -11.05 -12.27 -17.07
CA VAL A 471 -12.51 -12.33 -16.87
C VAL A 471 -13.26 -12.84 -18.10
N ASN A 472 -12.67 -12.75 -19.29
CA ASN A 472 -13.30 -13.11 -20.56
C ASN A 472 -13.22 -14.62 -20.88
N ILE A 473 -12.56 -15.43 -20.03
CA ILE A 473 -12.36 -16.85 -20.26
C ILE A 473 -12.71 -17.70 -19.03
N SER A 474 -13.07 -18.97 -19.26
CA SER A 474 -13.44 -19.92 -18.21
C SER A 474 -12.25 -20.31 -17.31
N GLY A 475 -12.55 -20.87 -16.12
CA GLY A 475 -11.53 -21.37 -15.19
C GLY A 475 -10.60 -22.43 -15.82
N GLY A 476 -11.18 -23.37 -16.58
CA GLY A 476 -10.39 -24.40 -17.30
C GLY A 476 -9.52 -23.83 -18.43
N GLN A 477 -9.99 -22.79 -19.13
CA GLN A 477 -9.20 -22.08 -20.13
C GLN A 477 -8.03 -21.33 -19.49
N LYS A 478 -8.27 -20.60 -18.36
CA LYS A 478 -7.19 -19.96 -17.57
C LYS A 478 -6.13 -20.97 -17.17
N GLN A 479 -6.54 -22.12 -16.69
CA GLN A 479 -5.65 -23.18 -16.24
C GLN A 479 -4.77 -23.69 -17.39
N ARG A 480 -5.35 -23.97 -18.56
CA ARG A 480 -4.61 -24.42 -19.74
C ARG A 480 -3.58 -23.38 -20.20
N LEU A 481 -3.92 -22.08 -20.16
CA LEU A 481 -2.95 -21.02 -20.44
C LEU A 481 -1.83 -20.93 -19.38
N CYS A 482 -2.12 -21.13 -18.10
CA CYS A 482 -1.10 -21.20 -17.06
C CYS A 482 -0.17 -22.41 -17.24
N ILE A 483 -0.68 -23.55 -17.71
CA ILE A 483 0.12 -24.72 -18.05
C ILE A 483 1.00 -24.41 -19.27
N ALA A 484 0.46 -23.84 -20.35
CA ALA A 484 1.21 -23.44 -21.53
C ALA A 484 2.36 -22.48 -21.17
N ARG A 485 2.09 -21.48 -20.34
CA ARG A 485 3.07 -20.54 -19.80
C ARG A 485 4.20 -21.25 -19.04
N ALA A 486 3.86 -22.24 -18.21
CA ALA A 486 4.83 -23.00 -17.46
C ALA A 486 5.72 -23.89 -18.37
N LEU A 487 5.16 -24.46 -19.42
CA LEU A 487 5.87 -25.27 -20.42
C LEU A 487 6.86 -24.47 -21.27
N LEU A 488 6.50 -23.23 -21.62
CA LEU A 488 7.36 -22.31 -22.37
C LEU A 488 8.69 -22.01 -21.68
N LYS A 489 8.73 -22.15 -20.37
CA LYS A 489 9.93 -21.96 -19.55
C LYS A 489 10.97 -23.06 -19.76
N ARG A 490 10.57 -24.23 -20.34
CA ARG A 490 11.40 -25.44 -20.54
C ARG A 490 12.13 -25.84 -19.24
N PRO A 491 11.38 -26.04 -18.14
CA PRO A 491 11.97 -26.29 -16.82
C PRO A 491 12.59 -27.70 -16.74
N ARG A 492 13.48 -27.90 -15.75
CA ARG A 492 13.94 -29.23 -15.32
C ARG A 492 12.92 -29.91 -14.40
N VAL A 493 12.21 -29.13 -13.60
CA VAL A 493 11.15 -29.61 -12.70
C VAL A 493 9.87 -28.82 -12.97
N LEU A 494 8.78 -29.52 -13.23
CA LEU A 494 7.47 -28.95 -13.48
C LEU A 494 6.49 -29.39 -12.38
N ILE A 495 5.96 -28.44 -11.65
CA ILE A 495 5.07 -28.65 -10.49
C ILE A 495 3.66 -28.22 -10.84
N PHE A 496 2.68 -29.09 -10.55
CA PHE A 496 1.25 -28.82 -10.67
C PHE A 496 0.63 -28.82 -9.28
N ASP A 497 0.32 -27.64 -8.72
CA ASP A 497 -0.31 -27.53 -7.41
C ASP A 497 -1.83 -27.47 -7.54
N GLY A 498 -2.49 -28.63 -7.49
CA GLY A 498 -3.96 -28.75 -7.59
C GLY A 498 -4.57 -28.19 -8.87
N SER A 499 -3.72 -27.97 -9.87
CA SER A 499 -4.07 -27.20 -11.06
C SER A 499 -4.85 -28.00 -12.13
N THR A 500 -5.19 -29.27 -11.91
CA THR A 500 -6.01 -30.05 -12.85
C THR A 500 -7.51 -30.10 -12.46
N SER A 501 -7.87 -29.60 -11.29
CA SER A 501 -9.23 -29.73 -10.74
C SER A 501 -10.32 -28.92 -11.47
N ALA A 502 -9.97 -27.90 -12.25
CA ALA A 502 -10.91 -27.07 -13.00
C ALA A 502 -11.05 -27.49 -14.48
N VAL A 503 -10.31 -28.50 -14.91
CA VAL A 503 -10.37 -29.05 -16.27
C VAL A 503 -11.23 -30.33 -16.25
N ASP A 504 -11.96 -30.58 -17.32
CA ASP A 504 -12.70 -31.83 -17.47
C ASP A 504 -11.77 -33.04 -17.61
N THR A 505 -12.27 -34.22 -17.25
CA THR A 505 -11.46 -35.45 -17.17
C THR A 505 -10.84 -35.85 -18.53
N ALA A 506 -11.52 -35.57 -19.65
CA ALA A 506 -11.01 -35.90 -20.97
C ALA A 506 -9.83 -35.01 -21.36
N THR A 507 -9.94 -33.69 -21.10
CA THR A 507 -8.87 -32.71 -21.34
C THR A 507 -7.68 -32.96 -20.39
N GLU A 508 -7.92 -33.29 -19.11
CA GLU A 508 -6.88 -33.68 -18.17
C GLU A 508 -6.08 -34.89 -18.67
N ALA A 509 -6.75 -35.92 -19.19
CA ALA A 509 -6.09 -37.08 -19.76
C ALA A 509 -5.25 -36.75 -21.03
N LYS A 510 -5.68 -35.79 -21.86
CA LYS A 510 -4.89 -35.30 -23.01
C LYS A 510 -3.62 -34.57 -22.54
N ILE A 511 -3.77 -33.63 -21.57
CA ILE A 511 -2.63 -32.91 -20.98
C ILE A 511 -1.64 -33.89 -20.38
N ARG A 512 -2.10 -34.86 -19.59
CA ARG A 512 -1.22 -35.88 -18.98
C ARG A 512 -0.44 -36.68 -20.05
N ARG A 513 -1.08 -37.10 -21.14
CA ARG A 513 -0.40 -37.77 -22.26
C ARG A 513 0.63 -36.87 -22.93
N ALA A 514 0.33 -35.58 -23.12
CA ALA A 514 1.31 -34.64 -23.67
C ALA A 514 2.50 -34.45 -22.73
N LEU A 515 2.27 -34.39 -21.42
CA LEU A 515 3.32 -34.28 -20.40
C LEU A 515 4.18 -35.56 -20.28
N ALA A 516 3.59 -36.73 -20.48
CA ALA A 516 4.33 -38.00 -20.47
C ALA A 516 5.43 -38.03 -21.56
N GLY A 517 5.23 -37.32 -22.67
CA GLY A 517 6.25 -37.16 -23.73
C GLY A 517 7.47 -36.31 -23.34
N LEU A 518 7.45 -35.63 -22.18
CA LEU A 518 8.57 -34.83 -21.68
C LEU A 518 9.45 -35.66 -20.74
N THR A 519 10.32 -36.51 -21.33
CA THR A 519 11.13 -37.48 -20.57
C THR A 519 12.23 -36.84 -19.72
N ASP A 520 12.75 -35.68 -20.13
CA ASP A 520 13.84 -34.97 -19.43
C ASP A 520 13.35 -34.01 -18.33
N VAL A 521 12.04 -33.96 -18.08
CA VAL A 521 11.42 -33.07 -17.10
C VAL A 521 10.84 -33.88 -15.95
N THR A 522 11.25 -33.58 -14.73
CA THR A 522 10.62 -34.14 -13.53
C THR A 522 9.26 -33.48 -13.29
N LYS A 523 8.21 -34.28 -13.15
CA LYS A 523 6.83 -33.81 -12.98
C LYS A 523 6.34 -34.13 -11.58
N ILE A 524 5.87 -33.13 -10.87
CA ILE A 524 5.29 -33.27 -9.53
C ILE A 524 3.85 -32.79 -9.59
N ILE A 525 2.89 -33.70 -9.34
CA ILE A 525 1.46 -33.45 -9.51
C ILE A 525 0.77 -33.59 -8.16
N ILE A 526 0.31 -32.50 -7.61
CA ILE A 526 -0.61 -32.52 -6.46
C ILE A 526 -2.03 -32.72 -6.98
N ALA A 527 -2.62 -33.85 -6.65
CA ALA A 527 -3.95 -34.20 -7.09
C ALA A 527 -4.92 -34.42 -5.92
N GLN A 528 -6.20 -34.18 -6.19
CA GLN A 528 -7.31 -34.56 -5.31
C GLN A 528 -7.93 -35.91 -5.74
N ARG A 529 -7.76 -36.27 -7.02
CA ARG A 529 -8.27 -37.52 -7.57
C ARG A 529 -7.13 -38.50 -7.75
N VAL A 530 -7.33 -39.75 -7.33
CA VAL A 530 -6.36 -40.83 -7.53
C VAL A 530 -6.11 -41.05 -9.02
N THR A 531 -7.15 -40.96 -9.85
CA THR A 531 -7.06 -41.14 -11.32
C THR A 531 -6.07 -40.19 -12.00
N SER A 532 -5.78 -39.03 -11.40
CA SER A 532 -4.82 -38.06 -11.96
C SER A 532 -3.36 -38.48 -11.77
N VAL A 533 -3.08 -39.41 -10.84
CA VAL A 533 -1.71 -39.81 -10.46
C VAL A 533 -1.47 -41.33 -10.50
N MET A 534 -2.47 -42.15 -10.93
CA MET A 534 -2.34 -43.59 -10.98
C MET A 534 -1.16 -44.09 -11.86
N GLU A 535 -0.84 -43.35 -12.92
CA GLU A 535 0.23 -43.66 -13.86
C GLU A 535 1.58 -43.03 -13.46
N ALA A 536 1.67 -42.43 -12.28
CA ALA A 536 2.92 -41.86 -11.80
C ALA A 536 3.92 -42.95 -11.40
N ASP A 537 5.22 -42.68 -11.62
CA ASP A 537 6.28 -43.58 -11.23
C ASP A 537 6.34 -43.77 -9.71
N GLN A 538 5.93 -42.75 -8.95
CA GLN A 538 5.84 -42.79 -7.51
C GLN A 538 4.63 -41.93 -7.04
N ILE A 539 3.89 -42.43 -6.06
CA ILE A 539 2.81 -41.72 -5.39
C ILE A 539 3.18 -41.55 -3.92
N LEU A 540 3.04 -40.31 -3.44
CA LEU A 540 3.27 -39.94 -2.05
C LEU A 540 1.95 -39.64 -1.37
N ILE A 541 1.74 -40.22 -0.19
CA ILE A 541 0.59 -39.91 0.66
C ILE A 541 1.09 -39.02 1.80
N LEU A 542 0.65 -37.76 1.79
CA LEU A 542 0.91 -36.84 2.89
C LEU A 542 -0.26 -36.84 3.88
N ASP A 543 0.08 -37.04 5.13
CA ASP A 543 -0.84 -36.89 6.25
C ASP A 543 -0.18 -36.11 7.37
N ASP A 544 -0.89 -35.07 7.86
CA ASP A 544 -0.46 -34.21 8.96
C ASP A 544 0.99 -33.72 8.88
N GLY A 545 1.42 -33.30 7.67
CA GLY A 545 2.76 -32.75 7.43
C GLY A 545 3.88 -33.78 7.36
N LYS A 546 3.56 -35.07 7.25
CA LYS A 546 4.52 -36.19 7.11
C LYS A 546 4.20 -37.03 5.88
N ILE A 547 5.21 -37.71 5.36
CA ILE A 547 4.99 -38.76 4.37
C ILE A 547 4.51 -40.00 5.11
N HIS A 548 3.23 -40.36 4.89
CA HIS A 548 2.63 -41.56 5.47
C HIS A 548 3.08 -42.81 4.69
N ALA A 549 3.01 -42.77 3.36
CA ALA A 549 3.40 -43.86 2.49
C ALA A 549 3.94 -43.33 1.16
N ALA A 550 4.79 -44.11 0.50
CA ALA A 550 5.32 -43.85 -0.81
C ALA A 550 5.44 -45.18 -1.60
N GLY A 551 5.06 -45.18 -2.87
CA GLY A 551 5.15 -46.36 -3.73
C GLY A 551 4.40 -46.17 -5.06
N THR A 552 4.34 -47.19 -5.86
CA THR A 552 3.51 -47.25 -7.09
C THR A 552 2.04 -47.42 -6.74
N HIS A 553 1.15 -47.16 -7.70
CA HIS A 553 -0.29 -47.40 -7.53
C HIS A 553 -0.61 -48.82 -7.02
N GLU A 554 0.01 -49.82 -7.61
CA GLU A 554 -0.24 -51.23 -7.24
C GLU A 554 0.29 -51.58 -5.85
N GLU A 555 1.45 -51.07 -5.47
CA GLU A 555 2.02 -51.26 -4.13
C GLU A 555 1.18 -50.62 -3.04
N LEU A 556 0.75 -49.39 -3.25
CA LEU A 556 -0.08 -48.67 -2.29
C LEU A 556 -1.48 -49.28 -2.17
N LEU A 557 -2.05 -49.73 -3.28
CA LEU A 557 -3.37 -50.38 -3.27
C LEU A 557 -3.34 -51.70 -2.48
N ARG A 558 -2.19 -52.42 -2.48
CA ARG A 558 -2.01 -53.65 -1.68
C ARG A 558 -1.68 -53.38 -0.23
N ASN A 559 -0.82 -52.41 0.05
CA ASN A 559 -0.17 -52.29 1.35
C ASN A 559 -0.66 -51.15 2.22
N ASP A 560 -1.30 -50.10 1.62
CA ASP A 560 -1.73 -48.92 2.36
C ASP A 560 -3.25 -48.82 2.48
N PRO A 561 -3.81 -48.86 3.71
CA PRO A 561 -5.24 -48.82 3.91
C PRO A 561 -5.84 -47.45 3.58
N ILE A 562 -5.11 -46.33 3.80
CA ILE A 562 -5.58 -44.97 3.52
C ILE A 562 -5.72 -44.79 2.02
N TYR A 563 -4.71 -45.18 1.23
CA TYR A 563 -4.77 -45.11 -0.21
C TYR A 563 -5.92 -45.93 -0.79
N ARG A 564 -6.13 -47.15 -0.27
CA ARG A 564 -7.22 -48.02 -0.69
C ARG A 564 -8.59 -47.41 -0.39
N GLU A 565 -8.76 -46.84 0.80
CA GLU A 565 -10.00 -46.16 1.19
C GLU A 565 -10.30 -44.98 0.26
N ILE A 566 -9.30 -44.12 -0.05
CA ILE A 566 -9.43 -43.00 -0.97
C ILE A 566 -9.81 -43.51 -2.38
N PHE A 567 -9.12 -44.53 -2.86
CA PHE A 567 -9.37 -45.14 -4.17
C PHE A 567 -10.78 -45.71 -4.27
N ASP A 568 -11.19 -46.56 -3.31
CA ASP A 568 -12.51 -47.20 -3.26
C ASP A 568 -13.64 -46.16 -3.15
N SER A 569 -13.44 -45.11 -2.35
CA SER A 569 -14.42 -44.03 -2.20
C SER A 569 -14.63 -43.28 -3.52
N GLN A 570 -13.55 -43.00 -4.25
CA GLN A 570 -13.64 -42.30 -5.54
C GLN A 570 -14.18 -43.15 -6.69
N MET A 571 -13.86 -44.46 -6.70
CA MET A 571 -14.36 -45.38 -7.74
C MET A 571 -15.83 -45.77 -7.52
N LYS A 572 -16.26 -45.94 -6.27
CA LYS A 572 -17.68 -46.23 -5.96
C LYS A 572 -18.59 -45.04 -6.21
N GLY A 573 -18.13 -43.81 -5.92
CA GLY A 573 -18.87 -42.59 -6.21
C GLY A 573 -19.02 -42.30 -7.71
N GLY A 574 -18.10 -42.74 -8.55
CA GLY A 574 -18.18 -42.63 -10.01
C GLY A 574 -19.24 -43.50 -10.66
N ASN A 575 -19.52 -44.69 -10.10
CA ASN A 575 -20.51 -45.64 -10.64
C ASN A 575 -21.96 -45.29 -10.31
N GLN A 576 -22.20 -44.49 -9.25
CA GLN A 576 -23.58 -44.09 -8.89
C GLN A 576 -24.18 -42.95 -9.74
N HIS A 577 -23.35 -42.25 -10.52
CA HIS A 577 -23.84 -41.18 -11.43
C HIS A 577 -23.93 -41.63 -12.91
N GLY A 578 -23.59 -42.88 -13.22
CA GLY A 578 -23.68 -43.46 -14.56
C GLY A 578 -24.99 -44.22 -14.86
N GLU A 579 -25.82 -44.47 -13.85
CA GLU A 579 -27.10 -45.26 -14.02
C GLU A 579 -28.37 -44.42 -13.89
N ALA A 580 -28.27 -43.08 -13.87
CA ALA A 580 -29.44 -42.22 -13.82
C ALA A 580 -29.43 -41.18 -14.97
N VAL A 581 -29.59 -41.65 -16.22
CA VAL A 581 -30.12 -40.88 -17.36
C VAL A 581 -30.97 -41.83 -18.21
#